data_153679d997c7b9d57b6907bf6c7d35e6
#
_entry.id   153679d997c7b9d57b6907bf6c7d35e6
#
_cell.length_a   1.000
_cell.length_b   1.000
_cell.length_c   1.000
_cell.angle_alpha   90.00
_cell.angle_beta   90.00
_cell.angle_gamma   90.00
#
_symmetry.space_group_name_H-M   'P 1'
#
loop_
_entity.id
_entity.type
_entity.pdbx_description
1 polymer ?
#
loop_
_entity_poly.entity_id
_entity_poly.type
_entity_poly.pdbx_seq_one_letter_code
_entity_poly.pdbx_strand_id
1 'polypeptide(L)'
;MNPEDYRAFPGFDADPRQRKWNLWGYIDARDGAQAVRRALEAEFKGFEAFIIANADTVMSRSNASLLAEVFPGVPTKGQVSANGTLLSIDKAKRMLGYVPQYSWRNEVK
;
A
#
# COMPACT_ATOMS: atom_id res chain seq x y z
N MET A 1 -1.98 -10.11 3.06
CA MET A 1 -1.76 -11.11 2.00
C MET A 1 -0.54 -11.96 2.29
N ASN A 2 -0.61 -13.21 1.95
CA ASN A 2 0.50 -14.15 2.06
C ASN A 2 1.37 -14.10 0.79
N PRO A 3 2.65 -14.49 0.88
CA PRO A 3 3.52 -14.44 -0.29
C PRO A 3 3.01 -15.21 -1.52
N GLU A 4 2.31 -16.31 -1.34
CA GLU A 4 1.75 -17.09 -2.44
C GLU A 4 0.67 -16.33 -3.22
N ASP A 5 0.02 -15.35 -2.60
CA ASP A 5 -1.01 -14.54 -3.26
C ASP A 5 -0.42 -13.60 -4.30
N TYR A 6 0.86 -13.30 -4.19
CA TYR A 6 1.52 -12.33 -5.06
C TYR A 6 1.63 -12.79 -6.51
N ARG A 7 1.51 -14.08 -6.76
CA ARG A 7 1.56 -14.62 -8.13
C ARG A 7 0.43 -14.08 -9.01
N ALA A 8 -0.67 -13.67 -8.40
CA ALA A 8 -1.80 -13.09 -9.13
C ALA A 8 -1.60 -11.62 -9.49
N PHE A 9 -0.67 -10.92 -8.84
CA PHE A 9 -0.52 -9.48 -8.98
C PHE A 9 -0.21 -9.03 -10.42
N PRO A 10 0.71 -9.67 -11.17
CA PRO A 10 0.94 -9.24 -12.55
C PRO A 10 -0.31 -9.25 -13.43
N GLY A 11 -1.27 -10.12 -13.14
CA GLY A 11 -2.53 -10.19 -13.87
C GLY A 11 -3.44 -8.99 -13.66
N PHE A 12 -3.25 -8.22 -12.59
CA PHE A 12 -4.08 -7.05 -12.31
C PHE A 12 -3.88 -5.92 -13.32
N ASP A 13 -2.73 -5.88 -13.99
CA ASP A 13 -2.45 -4.85 -15.01
C ASP A 13 -3.41 -4.93 -16.18
N ALA A 14 -4.00 -6.10 -16.47
CA ALA A 14 -4.94 -6.28 -17.57
C ALA A 14 -6.26 -5.53 -17.33
N ASP A 15 -6.66 -5.38 -16.04
CA ASP A 15 -7.88 -4.65 -15.69
C ASP A 15 -7.65 -3.86 -14.39
N PRO A 16 -7.11 -2.64 -14.51
CA PRO A 16 -6.82 -1.82 -13.33
C PRO A 16 -8.05 -1.47 -12.50
N ARG A 17 -9.25 -1.53 -13.09
CA ARG A 17 -10.48 -1.18 -12.39
C ARG A 17 -10.88 -2.19 -11.31
N GLN A 18 -10.36 -3.41 -11.36
CA GLN A 18 -10.63 -4.42 -10.34
C GLN A 18 -10.17 -4.00 -8.94
N ARG A 19 -9.08 -3.24 -8.88
CA ARG A 19 -8.48 -2.85 -7.60
C ARG A 19 -8.51 -1.35 -7.35
N LYS A 20 -9.32 -0.61 -8.09
CA LYS A 20 -9.39 0.86 -7.95
C LYS A 20 -9.93 1.31 -6.60
N TRP A 21 -10.77 0.51 -5.98
CA TRP A 21 -11.48 0.88 -4.75
C TRP A 21 -10.56 1.10 -3.55
N ASN A 22 -9.42 0.42 -3.52
CA ASN A 22 -8.42 0.62 -2.49
C ASN A 22 -7.14 1.25 -3.04
N LEU A 23 -7.25 1.95 -4.19
CA LEU A 23 -6.14 2.63 -4.83
C LEU A 23 -4.94 1.70 -5.05
N TRP A 24 -5.26 0.44 -5.40
CA TRP A 24 -4.27 -0.61 -5.67
C TRP A 24 -3.35 -0.91 -4.48
N GLY A 25 -3.82 -0.60 -3.27
CA GLY A 25 -3.08 -0.88 -2.04
C GLY A 25 -3.15 -2.36 -1.66
N TYR A 26 -2.22 -2.78 -0.84
CA TYR A 26 -2.20 -4.12 -0.25
C TYR A 26 -1.40 -4.10 1.04
N ILE A 27 -1.44 -5.21 1.78
CA ILE A 27 -0.62 -5.41 2.96
C ILE A 27 -0.08 -6.84 2.95
N ASP A 28 1.23 -6.97 3.17
CA ASP A 28 1.83 -8.26 3.46
C ASP A 28 1.45 -8.67 4.88
N ALA A 29 1.03 -9.91 5.08
CA ALA A 29 0.60 -10.37 6.40
C ALA A 29 1.68 -10.19 7.48
N ARG A 30 2.94 -10.32 7.09
CA ARG A 30 4.08 -10.14 8.00
C ARG A 30 4.23 -8.69 8.43
N ASP A 31 4.00 -7.74 7.51
CA ASP A 31 4.01 -6.32 7.81
C ASP A 31 2.77 -5.91 8.62
N GLY A 32 1.63 -6.54 8.35
CA GLY A 32 0.44 -6.35 9.17
C GLY A 32 0.68 -6.76 10.62
N ALA A 33 1.35 -7.89 10.82
CA ALA A 33 1.72 -8.36 12.15
C ALA A 33 2.68 -7.38 12.84
N GLN A 34 3.63 -6.82 12.10
CA GLN A 34 4.52 -5.78 12.62
C GLN A 34 3.73 -4.57 13.13
N ALA A 35 2.75 -4.11 12.34
CA ALA A 35 1.94 -2.96 12.71
C ALA A 35 1.18 -3.20 14.02
N VAL A 36 0.61 -4.40 14.19
CA VAL A 36 -0.08 -4.77 15.44
C VAL A 36 0.89 -4.74 16.62
N ARG A 37 2.07 -5.32 16.44
CA ARG A 37 3.10 -5.34 17.50
C ARG A 37 3.52 -3.92 17.87
N ARG A 38 3.78 -3.07 16.87
CA ARG A 38 4.17 -1.67 17.11
C ARG A 38 3.06 -0.90 17.84
N ALA A 39 1.81 -1.16 17.48
CA ALA A 39 0.68 -0.51 18.15
C ALA A 39 0.59 -0.91 19.64
N LEU A 40 0.87 -2.17 19.96
CA LEU A 40 0.88 -2.65 21.35
C LEU A 40 2.05 -2.08 22.16
N GLU A 41 3.17 -1.76 21.52
CA GLU A 41 4.35 -1.21 22.16
C GLU A 41 4.35 0.32 22.22
N ALA A 42 3.54 0.98 21.41
CA ALA A 42 3.53 2.44 21.29
C ALA A 42 2.89 3.09 22.53
N GLU A 43 3.42 4.26 22.89
CA GLU A 43 2.90 5.05 23.99
C GLU A 43 2.01 6.18 23.45
N PHE A 44 0.71 6.00 23.48
CA PHE A 44 -0.27 7.06 23.24
C PHE A 44 -1.51 6.78 24.07
N LYS A 45 -2.31 7.82 24.28
CA LYS A 45 -3.55 7.71 25.05
C LYS A 45 -4.75 7.96 24.16
N GLY A 46 -5.88 7.31 24.50
CA GLY A 46 -7.13 7.49 23.79
C GLY A 46 -7.18 6.67 22.50
N PHE A 47 -8.07 7.08 21.63
CA PHE A 47 -8.32 6.40 20.36
C PHE A 47 -7.47 6.99 19.24
N GLU A 48 -6.83 6.13 18.45
CA GLU A 48 -6.12 6.52 17.25
C GLU A 48 -6.39 5.51 16.14
N ALA A 49 -6.67 6.02 14.94
CA ALA A 49 -6.86 5.18 13.77
C ALA A 49 -5.67 5.34 12.82
N PHE A 50 -5.24 4.23 12.23
CA PHE A 50 -4.10 4.20 11.31
C PHE A 50 -4.46 3.48 10.03
N ILE A 51 -3.91 3.97 8.91
CA ILE A 51 -3.91 3.23 7.67
C ILE A 51 -2.63 2.40 7.64
N ILE A 52 -2.77 1.09 7.53
CA ILE A 52 -1.65 0.16 7.45
C ILE A 52 -1.66 -0.47 6.07
N ALA A 53 -0.63 -0.18 5.30
CA ALA A 53 -0.47 -0.70 3.95
C ALA A 53 1.02 -0.87 3.65
N ASN A 54 1.33 -1.59 2.59
CA ASN A 54 2.69 -1.67 2.09
C ASN A 54 3.09 -0.36 1.43
N ALA A 55 4.38 -0.18 1.22
CA ALA A 55 4.93 1.06 0.68
C ALA A 55 4.65 1.21 -0.83
N ASP A 56 4.29 0.14 -1.51
CA ASP A 56 4.06 0.10 -2.96
C ASP A 56 2.64 -0.42 -3.27
N THR A 57 2.28 -0.39 -4.57
CA THR A 57 0.97 -0.87 -5.03
C THR A 57 1.06 -2.31 -5.53
N VAL A 58 -0.12 -2.93 -5.75
CA VAL A 58 -0.22 -4.28 -6.35
C VAL A 58 0.10 -4.27 -7.86
N MET A 59 0.23 -3.09 -8.46
CA MET A 59 0.35 -2.94 -9.91
C MET A 59 1.81 -2.83 -10.34
N SER A 60 2.15 -3.42 -11.48
CA SER A 60 3.45 -3.18 -12.10
C SER A 60 3.47 -1.87 -12.90
N ARG A 61 2.30 -1.39 -13.35
CA ARG A 61 2.15 -0.11 -14.04
C ARG A 61 2.39 1.06 -13.09
N SER A 62 2.86 2.18 -13.65
CA SER A 62 3.10 3.39 -12.85
C SER A 62 1.80 4.02 -12.35
N ASN A 63 1.86 4.69 -11.23
CA ASN A 63 0.73 5.43 -10.68
C ASN A 63 0.20 6.48 -11.66
N ALA A 64 1.07 7.16 -12.39
CA ALA A 64 0.66 8.15 -13.38
C ALA A 64 -0.22 7.52 -14.45
N SER A 65 0.15 6.36 -14.96
CA SER A 65 -0.61 5.61 -15.95
C SER A 65 -1.97 5.17 -15.41
N LEU A 66 -2.00 4.65 -14.18
CA LEU A 66 -3.24 4.19 -13.54
C LEU A 66 -4.21 5.33 -13.27
N LEU A 67 -3.71 6.46 -12.77
CA LEU A 67 -4.55 7.61 -12.49
C LEU A 67 -5.12 8.23 -13.77
N ALA A 68 -4.32 8.28 -14.83
CA ALA A 68 -4.78 8.81 -16.11
C ALA A 68 -5.88 7.94 -16.73
N GLU A 69 -5.80 6.61 -16.57
CA GLU A 69 -6.78 5.70 -17.13
C GLU A 69 -8.06 5.60 -16.29
N VAL A 70 -7.92 5.48 -14.98
CA VAL A 70 -9.05 5.14 -14.09
C VAL A 70 -9.67 6.37 -13.44
N PHE A 71 -8.89 7.39 -13.15
CA PHE A 71 -9.34 8.62 -12.50
C PHE A 71 -8.88 9.86 -13.27
N PRO A 72 -9.24 9.99 -14.56
CA PRO A 72 -8.80 11.14 -15.35
C PRO A 72 -9.35 12.45 -14.78
N GLY A 73 -8.52 13.47 -14.72
CA GLY A 73 -8.94 14.78 -14.22
C GLY A 73 -9.03 14.93 -12.72
N VAL A 74 -8.77 13.88 -11.95
CA VAL A 74 -8.76 13.98 -10.49
C VAL A 74 -7.41 14.57 -10.05
N PRO A 75 -7.41 15.70 -9.34
CA PRO A 75 -6.16 16.31 -8.89
C PRO A 75 -5.48 15.47 -7.81
N THR A 76 -4.15 15.47 -7.82
CA THR A 76 -3.37 14.80 -6.79
C THR A 76 -2.73 15.85 -5.86
N LYS A 77 -2.56 15.47 -4.60
CA LYS A 77 -1.90 16.33 -3.61
C LYS A 77 -0.46 15.88 -3.45
N GLY A 78 0.47 16.78 -3.72
CA GLY A 78 1.89 16.47 -3.65
C GLY A 78 2.38 15.66 -4.84
N GLN A 79 3.59 15.11 -4.72
CA GLN A 79 4.18 14.30 -5.77
C GLN A 79 3.75 12.85 -5.67
N VAL A 80 3.44 12.27 -6.83
CA VAL A 80 3.06 10.87 -6.94
C VAL A 80 4.25 10.09 -7.48
N SER A 81 4.79 9.16 -6.68
CA SER A 81 5.89 8.32 -7.11
C SER A 81 5.41 7.28 -8.14
N ALA A 82 6.35 6.64 -8.83
CA ALA A 82 5.99 5.69 -9.88
C ALA A 82 5.18 4.51 -9.36
N ASN A 83 5.60 3.90 -8.25
CA ASN A 83 4.98 2.69 -7.71
C ASN A 83 4.68 2.75 -6.21
N GLY A 84 4.85 3.89 -5.59
CA GLY A 84 4.56 4.06 -4.17
C GLY A 84 3.06 3.98 -3.89
N THR A 85 2.71 3.58 -2.68
CA THR A 85 1.30 3.51 -2.29
C THR A 85 0.64 4.89 -2.39
N LEU A 86 -0.60 4.91 -2.85
CA LEU A 86 -1.43 6.12 -2.88
C LEU A 86 -2.18 6.31 -1.56
N LEU A 87 -2.10 5.33 -0.67
CA LEU A 87 -2.61 5.44 0.69
C LEU A 87 -1.53 6.05 1.58
N SER A 88 -1.90 6.99 2.45
CA SER A 88 -0.91 7.58 3.35
C SER A 88 -0.69 6.68 4.56
N ILE A 89 0.54 6.19 4.71
CA ILE A 89 0.96 5.41 5.89
C ILE A 89 1.88 6.23 6.81
N ASP A 90 1.96 7.54 6.56
CA ASP A 90 2.88 8.42 7.29
C ASP A 90 2.55 8.52 8.77
N LYS A 91 1.26 8.52 9.12
CA LYS A 91 0.85 8.56 10.53
C LYS A 91 1.33 7.32 11.28
N ALA A 92 1.19 6.13 10.68
CA ALA A 92 1.67 4.90 11.27
C ALA A 92 3.20 4.89 11.42
N LYS A 93 3.91 5.38 10.42
CA LYS A 93 5.37 5.52 10.48
C LYS A 93 5.78 6.43 11.63
N ARG A 94 5.13 7.58 11.75
CA ARG A 94 5.47 8.61 12.74
C ARG A 94 5.13 8.18 14.16
N MET A 95 3.92 7.64 14.36
CA MET A 95 3.41 7.34 15.70
C MET A 95 3.77 5.94 16.19
N LEU A 96 3.88 4.97 15.30
CA LEU A 96 4.13 3.57 15.67
C LEU A 96 5.55 3.12 15.33
N GLY A 97 6.27 3.86 14.51
CA GLY A 97 7.54 3.37 13.98
C GLY A 97 7.35 2.25 12.97
N TYR A 98 6.18 2.18 12.35
CA TYR A 98 5.87 1.16 11.35
C TYR A 98 6.74 1.34 10.11
N VAL A 99 7.41 0.29 9.69
CA VAL A 99 8.24 0.28 8.49
C VAL A 99 7.93 -0.99 7.69
N PRO A 100 7.23 -0.88 6.54
CA PRO A 100 6.98 -2.06 5.71
C PRO A 100 8.30 -2.68 5.25
N GLN A 101 8.44 -3.98 5.45
CA GLN A 101 9.67 -4.72 5.16
C GLN A 101 9.59 -5.54 3.89
N TYR A 102 8.40 -5.81 3.40
CA TYR A 102 8.17 -6.75 2.30
C TYR A 102 7.55 -6.05 1.12
N SER A 103 7.81 -6.57 -0.08
CA SER A 103 7.17 -6.10 -1.31
C SER A 103 6.95 -7.31 -2.21
N TRP A 104 5.79 -7.36 -2.84
CA TRP A 104 5.50 -8.42 -3.80
C TRP A 104 6.50 -8.44 -4.95
N ARG A 105 7.09 -7.28 -5.26
CA ARG A 105 8.09 -7.16 -6.33
C ARG A 105 9.36 -7.97 -6.07
N ASN A 106 9.66 -8.22 -4.81
CA ASN A 106 10.79 -9.05 -4.42
C ASN A 106 10.46 -10.55 -4.44
N GLU A 107 9.18 -10.90 -4.35
CA GLU A 107 8.71 -12.29 -4.30
C GLU A 107 8.37 -12.83 -5.69
N VAL A 108 7.96 -11.96 -6.61
CA VAL A 108 7.59 -12.31 -7.98
C VAL A 108 8.59 -11.66 -8.93
N LYS A 109 9.31 -12.49 -9.65
CA LYS A 109 10.33 -12.05 -10.61
C LYS A 109 9.92 -12.36 -12.03
#